data_1c50d8ad2a74af2c7a8117fb678a313a
#
_entry.id   1c50d8ad2a74af2c7a8117fb678a313a
#
_cell.length_a   1.000
_cell.length_b   1.000
_cell.length_c   1.000
_cell.angle_alpha   90.00
_cell.angle_beta   90.00
_cell.angle_gamma   90.00
#
_symmetry.space_group_name_H-M   'P 1'
#
loop_
_entity.id
_entity.type
_entity.pdbx_description
1 polymer ?
#
loop_
_entity_poly.entity_id
_entity_poly.type
_entity_poly.pdbx_seq_one_letter_code
_entity_poly.pdbx_strand_id
1 'polypeptide(L)'
;AVLFVGQEINGSKRWLNLGPLSFQPSEFAKVAVILFLAWQIERTKKATRGFGFMCRTILTLLPIIGLVGSNNLSTAIIILGIGGILIFVSNPGYLEFIGLGSAGAGFIAVFLAAESYRLERLAIWRNPEKYEKGFQTIQGLYAIGSGGLFGRGIGNSIQKLGFVPEAQNDMIFSIICEEMGLTGAIILILIFALLLWRLCVI
;
A
#
# COMPACT_ATOMS: atom_id res chain seq x y z
N ALA A 1 -18.12 12.61 5.60
CA ALA A 1 -18.22 13.69 4.59
C ALA A 1 -17.96 13.13 3.18
N VAL A 2 -16.85 12.43 2.89
CA VAL A 2 -16.49 11.96 1.53
C VAL A 2 -17.54 11.03 0.91
N LEU A 3 -18.12 10.14 1.71
CA LEU A 3 -19.18 9.21 1.26
C LEU A 3 -20.42 9.93 0.71
N PHE A 4 -20.67 11.15 1.19
CA PHE A 4 -21.85 11.94 0.83
C PHE A 4 -21.56 13.02 -0.22
N VAL A 5 -20.38 13.63 -0.16
CA VAL A 5 -20.00 14.83 -0.97
C VAL A 5 -18.89 14.53 -1.98
N GLY A 6 -18.24 13.35 -1.89
CA GLY A 6 -17.12 12.98 -2.75
C GLY A 6 -17.55 12.75 -4.20
N GLN A 7 -16.68 13.14 -5.14
CA GLN A 7 -16.85 12.80 -6.56
C GLN A 7 -16.54 11.32 -6.80
N GLU A 8 -17.35 10.71 -7.64
CA GLU A 8 -17.17 9.33 -8.07
C GLU A 8 -16.16 9.29 -9.21
N ILE A 9 -14.98 8.74 -8.92
CA ILE A 9 -13.92 8.50 -9.92
C ILE A 9 -13.64 7.00 -9.92
N ASN A 10 -13.77 6.36 -11.09
CA ASN A 10 -13.58 4.92 -11.28
C ASN A 10 -14.46 4.06 -10.35
N GLY A 11 -15.74 4.43 -10.20
CA GLY A 11 -16.72 3.67 -9.40
C GLY A 11 -16.58 3.82 -7.88
N SER A 12 -15.84 4.82 -7.39
CA SER A 12 -15.67 5.03 -5.94
C SER A 12 -15.58 6.51 -5.57
N LYS A 13 -16.28 6.89 -4.48
CA LYS A 13 -16.24 8.25 -3.93
C LYS A 13 -15.08 8.38 -2.95
N ARG A 14 -13.89 8.76 -3.45
CA ARG A 14 -12.65 8.83 -2.66
C ARG A 14 -12.06 10.21 -2.58
N TRP A 15 -12.43 11.09 -3.53
CA TRP A 15 -11.81 12.38 -3.71
C TRP A 15 -12.77 13.52 -3.34
N LEU A 16 -12.23 14.53 -2.67
CA LEU A 16 -12.88 15.82 -2.46
C LEU A 16 -12.18 16.84 -3.34
N ASN A 17 -12.94 17.49 -4.21
CA ASN A 17 -12.43 18.59 -5.01
C ASN A 17 -12.70 19.90 -4.29
N LEU A 18 -11.63 20.62 -3.96
CA LEU A 18 -11.62 21.95 -3.37
C LEU A 18 -11.12 22.94 -4.42
N GLY A 19 -11.92 23.17 -5.46
CA GLY A 19 -11.51 24.00 -6.60
C GLY A 19 -10.44 23.29 -7.45
N PRO A 20 -9.25 23.89 -7.65
CA PRO A 20 -8.17 23.29 -8.46
C PRO A 20 -7.43 22.16 -7.75
N LEU A 21 -7.67 21.95 -6.45
CA LEU A 21 -7.00 20.95 -5.63
C LEU A 21 -7.94 19.75 -5.38
N SER A 22 -7.47 18.56 -5.73
CA SER A 22 -8.12 17.30 -5.36
C SER A 22 -7.48 16.76 -4.08
N PHE A 23 -8.29 16.35 -3.12
CA PHE A 23 -7.86 15.90 -1.82
C PHE A 23 -8.46 14.54 -1.50
N GLN A 24 -7.62 13.58 -1.09
CA GLN A 24 -8.07 12.29 -0.64
C GLN A 24 -7.93 12.18 0.89
N PRO A 25 -9.04 12.17 1.66
CA PRO A 25 -8.98 12.13 3.12
C PRO A 25 -8.29 10.91 3.71
N SER A 26 -8.28 9.78 3.03
CA SER A 26 -7.55 8.60 3.47
C SER A 26 -6.02 8.78 3.51
N GLU A 27 -5.46 9.73 2.74
CA GLU A 27 -4.05 10.07 2.83
C GLU A 27 -3.73 10.72 4.18
N PHE A 28 -4.60 11.64 4.64
CA PHE A 28 -4.48 12.24 5.97
C PHE A 28 -4.75 11.23 7.09
N ALA A 29 -5.67 10.30 6.88
CA ALA A 29 -5.95 9.26 7.87
C ALA A 29 -4.69 8.43 8.19
N LYS A 30 -3.84 8.13 7.20
CA LYS A 30 -2.55 7.43 7.42
C LYS A 30 -1.65 8.21 8.37
N VAL A 31 -1.46 9.51 8.11
CA VAL A 31 -0.62 10.38 8.95
C VAL A 31 -1.21 10.52 10.35
N ALA A 32 -2.52 10.75 10.45
CA ALA A 32 -3.21 10.86 11.74
C ALA A 32 -3.07 9.58 12.58
N VAL A 33 -3.16 8.41 11.95
CA VAL A 33 -2.97 7.11 12.61
C VAL A 33 -1.55 6.98 13.14
N ILE A 34 -0.53 7.33 12.35
CA ILE A 34 0.87 7.28 12.79
C ILE A 34 1.07 8.16 14.05
N LEU A 35 0.64 9.41 13.99
CA LEU A 35 0.79 10.35 15.10
C LEU A 35 0.02 9.91 16.34
N PHE A 36 -1.22 9.45 16.15
CA PHE A 36 -2.05 8.97 17.24
C PHE A 36 -1.44 7.73 17.93
N LEU A 37 -0.99 6.75 17.15
CA LEU A 37 -0.37 5.55 17.69
C LEU A 37 0.96 5.84 18.38
N ALA A 38 1.81 6.70 17.79
CA ALA A 38 3.06 7.13 18.42
C ALA A 38 2.79 7.79 19.77
N TRP A 39 1.83 8.72 19.84
CA TRP A 39 1.41 9.35 21.08
C TRP A 39 0.85 8.35 22.11
N GLN A 40 0.02 7.39 21.68
CA GLN A 40 -0.54 6.37 22.54
C GLN A 40 0.54 5.44 23.10
N ILE A 41 1.51 5.05 22.26
CA ILE A 41 2.65 4.21 22.65
C ILE A 41 3.52 4.96 23.65
N GLU A 42 3.84 6.23 23.41
CA GLU A 42 4.66 7.04 24.33
C GLU A 42 4.02 7.16 25.71
N ARG A 43 2.72 7.44 25.77
CA ARG A 43 1.99 7.58 27.04
C ARG A 43 1.82 6.28 27.83
N THR A 44 1.92 5.13 27.17
CA THR A 44 1.74 3.84 27.83
C THR A 44 3.07 3.29 28.32
N LYS A 45 3.19 3.05 29.61
CA LYS A 45 4.41 2.47 30.20
C LYS A 45 4.74 1.13 29.53
N LYS A 46 6.02 0.90 29.22
CA LYS A 46 6.47 -0.33 28.52
C LYS A 46 6.04 -1.60 29.24
N ALA A 47 6.05 -1.61 30.57
CA ALA A 47 5.62 -2.75 31.38
C ALA A 47 4.12 -3.09 31.29
N THR A 48 3.28 -2.16 30.85
CA THR A 48 1.82 -2.34 30.70
C THR A 48 1.39 -2.56 29.25
N ARG A 49 2.33 -2.67 28.33
CA ARG A 49 2.07 -2.91 26.90
C ARG A 49 1.93 -4.41 26.63
N GLY A 50 0.91 -5.04 27.20
CA GLY A 50 0.56 -6.43 26.95
C GLY A 50 -0.64 -6.58 26.01
N PHE A 51 -1.26 -7.74 26.03
CA PHE A 51 -2.42 -8.08 25.19
C PHE A 51 -3.55 -7.05 25.25
N GLY A 52 -3.86 -6.54 26.45
CA GLY A 52 -4.90 -5.53 26.63
C GLY A 52 -4.60 -4.20 25.92
N PHE A 53 -3.33 -3.77 25.90
CA PHE A 53 -2.90 -2.60 25.15
C PHE A 53 -3.08 -2.83 23.64
N MET A 54 -2.68 -3.98 23.15
CA MET A 54 -2.83 -4.36 21.75
C MET A 54 -4.30 -4.36 21.32
N CYS A 55 -5.18 -5.04 22.08
CA CYS A 55 -6.61 -5.08 21.79
C CYS A 55 -7.24 -3.68 21.78
N ARG A 56 -6.89 -2.83 22.73
CA ARG A 56 -7.38 -1.45 22.80
C ARG A 56 -6.92 -0.63 21.59
N THR A 57 -5.67 -0.80 21.18
CA THR A 57 -5.11 -0.10 20.01
C THR A 57 -5.80 -0.54 18.73
N ILE A 58 -6.00 -1.84 18.55
CA ILE A 58 -6.74 -2.37 17.40
C ILE A 58 -8.18 -1.86 17.40
N LEU A 59 -8.86 -1.89 18.53
CA LEU A 59 -10.25 -1.42 18.63
C LEU A 59 -10.39 0.05 18.23
N THR A 60 -9.40 0.88 18.53
CA THR A 60 -9.39 2.29 18.08
C THR A 60 -9.12 2.45 16.58
N LEU A 61 -8.41 1.52 15.95
CA LEU A 61 -8.14 1.53 14.52
C LEU A 61 -9.29 0.95 13.68
N LEU A 62 -10.06 0.00 14.21
CA LEU A 62 -11.12 -0.69 13.49
C LEU A 62 -12.14 0.24 12.79
N PRO A 63 -12.65 1.31 13.43
CA PRO A 63 -13.57 2.24 12.77
C PRO A 63 -12.95 2.93 11.56
N ILE A 64 -11.66 3.32 11.68
CA ILE A 64 -10.92 4.00 10.60
C ILE A 64 -10.69 3.01 9.44
N ILE A 65 -10.22 1.81 9.76
CA ILE A 65 -9.97 0.74 8.79
C ILE A 65 -11.27 0.35 8.08
N GLY A 66 -12.38 0.21 8.82
CA GLY A 66 -13.69 -0.13 8.26
C GLY A 66 -14.21 0.96 7.31
N LEU A 67 -14.18 2.23 7.74
CA LEU A 67 -14.61 3.36 6.92
C LEU A 67 -13.75 3.55 5.66
N VAL A 68 -12.45 3.38 5.76
CA VAL A 68 -11.55 3.47 4.60
C VAL A 68 -11.72 2.24 3.72
N GLY A 69 -11.79 1.05 4.31
CA GLY A 69 -11.88 -0.23 3.61
C GLY A 69 -13.13 -0.41 2.77
N SER A 70 -14.25 0.20 3.17
CA SER A 70 -15.49 0.17 2.39
C SER A 70 -15.33 0.77 0.98
N ASN A 71 -14.43 1.75 0.82
CA ASN A 71 -14.18 2.41 -0.47
C ASN A 71 -12.79 2.17 -1.05
N ASN A 72 -11.80 1.87 -0.21
CA ASN A 72 -10.42 1.66 -0.63
C ASN A 72 -9.72 0.61 0.24
N LEU A 73 -9.83 -0.65 -0.18
CA LEU A 73 -9.21 -1.77 0.52
C LEU A 73 -7.68 -1.63 0.59
N SER A 74 -7.04 -1.15 -0.49
CA SER A 74 -5.57 -1.00 -0.52
C SER A 74 -5.08 -0.06 0.57
N THR A 75 -5.73 1.10 0.74
CA THR A 75 -5.39 2.06 1.79
C THR A 75 -5.72 1.50 3.19
N ALA A 76 -6.79 0.74 3.33
CA ALA A 76 -7.13 0.08 4.60
C ALA A 76 -6.07 -0.96 5.01
N ILE A 77 -5.55 -1.73 4.06
CA ILE A 77 -4.43 -2.67 4.28
C ILE A 77 -3.16 -1.92 4.70
N ILE A 78 -2.87 -0.78 4.06
CA ILE A 78 -1.72 0.06 4.44
C ILE A 78 -1.88 0.57 5.88
N ILE A 79 -3.05 1.07 6.27
CA ILE A 79 -3.32 1.53 7.64
C ILE A 79 -3.19 0.38 8.63
N LEU A 80 -3.69 -0.81 8.28
CA LEU A 80 -3.53 -2.01 9.10
C LEU A 80 -2.05 -2.38 9.27
N GLY A 81 -1.27 -2.32 8.19
CA GLY A 81 0.17 -2.58 8.19
C GLY A 81 0.94 -1.58 9.05
N ILE A 82 0.64 -0.29 8.94
CA ILE A 82 1.22 0.77 9.78
C ILE A 82 0.94 0.49 11.25
N GLY A 83 -0.34 0.20 11.60
CA GLY A 83 -0.74 -0.14 12.95
C GLY A 83 -0.03 -1.39 13.47
N GLY A 84 0.06 -2.44 12.66
CA GLY A 84 0.75 -3.68 12.98
C GLY A 84 2.24 -3.48 13.27
N ILE A 85 2.95 -2.73 12.42
CA ILE A 85 4.37 -2.42 12.59
C ILE A 85 4.60 -1.61 13.88
N LEU A 86 3.81 -0.56 14.12
CA LEU A 86 3.96 0.27 15.32
C LEU A 86 3.67 -0.52 16.60
N ILE A 87 2.66 -1.39 16.60
CA ILE A 87 2.37 -2.28 17.72
C ILE A 87 3.53 -3.26 17.93
N PHE A 88 4.05 -3.87 16.87
CA PHE A 88 5.18 -4.80 16.93
C PHE A 88 6.42 -4.15 17.55
N VAL A 89 6.80 -2.97 17.08
CA VAL A 89 7.96 -2.23 17.60
C VAL A 89 7.76 -1.82 19.06
N SER A 90 6.51 -1.55 19.47
CA SER A 90 6.19 -1.12 20.84
C SER A 90 6.08 -2.27 21.84
N ASN A 91 5.73 -3.48 21.41
CA ASN A 91 5.46 -4.63 22.27
C ASN A 91 6.28 -5.85 21.81
N PRO A 92 7.24 -6.33 22.64
CA PRO A 92 8.11 -7.45 22.26
C PRO A 92 7.45 -8.83 22.36
N GLY A 93 6.15 -8.95 22.64
CA GLY A 93 5.41 -10.22 22.75
C GLY A 93 5.13 -10.86 21.39
N TYR A 94 5.95 -11.84 20.95
CA TYR A 94 5.79 -12.51 19.66
C TYR A 94 4.47 -13.28 19.51
N LEU A 95 3.98 -13.91 20.58
CA LEU A 95 2.72 -14.68 20.55
C LEU A 95 1.51 -13.78 20.31
N GLU A 96 1.50 -12.63 20.94
CA GLU A 96 0.44 -11.62 20.77
C GLU A 96 0.45 -11.07 19.33
N PHE A 97 1.63 -10.89 18.78
CA PHE A 97 1.78 -10.42 17.40
C PHE A 97 1.33 -11.47 16.37
N ILE A 98 1.60 -12.75 16.60
CA ILE A 98 1.09 -13.85 15.75
C ILE A 98 -0.45 -13.86 15.79
N GLY A 99 -1.06 -13.66 16.97
CA GLY A 99 -2.51 -13.53 17.12
C GLY A 99 -3.07 -12.34 16.31
N LEU A 100 -2.40 -11.19 16.36
CA LEU A 100 -2.77 -10.02 15.56
C LEU A 100 -2.62 -10.28 14.07
N GLY A 101 -1.52 -10.89 13.65
CA GLY A 101 -1.27 -11.26 12.26
C GLY A 101 -2.33 -12.20 11.70
N SER A 102 -2.74 -13.20 12.48
CA SER A 102 -3.81 -14.14 12.09
C SER A 102 -5.18 -13.46 12.00
N ALA A 103 -5.51 -12.56 12.93
CA ALA A 103 -6.73 -11.77 12.89
C ALA A 103 -6.75 -10.81 11.68
N GLY A 104 -5.62 -10.16 11.39
CA GLY A 104 -5.45 -9.31 10.22
C GLY A 104 -5.58 -10.09 8.90
N ALA A 105 -4.97 -11.25 8.81
CA ALA A 105 -5.11 -12.14 7.65
C ALA A 105 -6.56 -12.62 7.46
N GLY A 106 -7.25 -12.97 8.55
CA GLY A 106 -8.67 -13.32 8.51
C GLY A 106 -9.54 -12.14 8.04
N PHE A 107 -9.28 -10.93 8.52
CA PHE A 107 -9.96 -9.73 8.08
C PHE A 107 -9.75 -9.49 6.57
N ILE A 108 -8.52 -9.59 6.09
CA ILE A 108 -8.20 -9.43 4.66
C ILE A 108 -8.93 -10.50 3.84
N ALA A 109 -8.93 -11.76 4.29
CA ALA A 109 -9.61 -12.85 3.59
C ALA A 109 -11.11 -12.62 3.47
N VAL A 110 -11.78 -12.21 4.55
CA VAL A 110 -13.21 -11.86 4.54
C VAL A 110 -13.49 -10.68 3.61
N PHE A 111 -12.65 -9.63 3.65
CA PHE A 111 -12.81 -8.47 2.79
C PHE A 111 -12.56 -8.78 1.31
N LEU A 112 -11.62 -9.68 1.00
CA LEU A 112 -11.41 -10.14 -0.38
C LEU A 112 -12.60 -10.95 -0.89
N ALA A 113 -13.16 -11.81 -0.05
CA ALA A 113 -14.30 -12.65 -0.41
C ALA A 113 -15.61 -11.86 -0.55
N ALA A 114 -15.75 -10.71 0.10
CA ALA A 114 -16.97 -9.91 0.12
C ALA A 114 -17.34 -9.29 -1.24
N GLU A 115 -16.36 -9.12 -2.14
CA GLU A 115 -16.59 -8.43 -3.42
C GLU A 115 -15.92 -9.18 -4.58
N SER A 116 -16.69 -9.60 -5.57
CA SER A 116 -16.23 -10.38 -6.71
C SER A 116 -15.14 -9.67 -7.53
N TYR A 117 -15.20 -8.34 -7.68
CA TYR A 117 -14.19 -7.58 -8.43
C TYR A 117 -12.79 -7.65 -7.81
N ARG A 118 -12.69 -7.90 -6.50
CA ARG A 118 -11.40 -8.04 -5.79
C ARG A 118 -10.74 -9.37 -6.12
N LEU A 119 -11.55 -10.43 -6.21
CA LEU A 119 -11.08 -11.74 -6.68
C LEU A 119 -10.69 -11.69 -8.16
N GLU A 120 -11.44 -10.95 -8.99
CA GLU A 120 -11.09 -10.71 -10.39
C GLU A 120 -9.69 -10.07 -10.51
N ARG A 121 -9.35 -9.08 -9.67
CA ARG A 121 -7.99 -8.50 -9.67
C ARG A 121 -6.90 -9.51 -9.38
N LEU A 122 -7.15 -10.46 -8.47
CA LEU A 122 -6.20 -11.54 -8.18
C LEU A 122 -6.04 -12.48 -9.39
N ALA A 123 -7.14 -12.78 -10.08
CA ALA A 123 -7.14 -13.59 -11.29
C ALA A 123 -6.40 -12.88 -12.44
N ILE A 124 -6.60 -11.57 -12.60
CA ILE A 124 -5.86 -10.74 -13.56
C ILE A 124 -4.36 -10.73 -13.25
N TRP A 125 -4.00 -10.57 -11.99
CA TRP A 125 -2.59 -10.60 -11.58
C TRP A 125 -1.91 -11.93 -11.92
N ARG A 126 -2.64 -13.04 -11.75
CA ARG A 126 -2.11 -14.38 -12.03
C ARG A 126 -2.03 -14.72 -13.53
N ASN A 127 -3.01 -14.24 -14.30
CA ASN A 127 -3.11 -14.49 -15.75
C ASN A 127 -3.54 -13.22 -16.48
N PRO A 128 -2.68 -12.19 -16.57
CA PRO A 128 -3.07 -10.91 -17.12
C PRO A 128 -3.47 -10.98 -18.59
N GLU A 129 -2.94 -11.95 -19.36
CA GLU A 129 -3.22 -12.14 -20.78
C GLU A 129 -4.68 -12.52 -21.09
N LYS A 130 -5.41 -13.05 -20.09
CA LYS A 130 -6.80 -13.49 -20.27
C LYS A 130 -7.83 -12.35 -20.09
N TYR A 131 -7.40 -11.19 -19.65
CA TYR A 131 -8.28 -10.09 -19.26
C TYR A 131 -7.86 -8.78 -19.91
N GLU A 132 -8.80 -8.04 -20.47
CA GLU A 132 -8.52 -6.70 -21.03
C GLU A 132 -7.88 -5.76 -19.99
N LYS A 133 -8.33 -5.84 -18.73
CA LYS A 133 -7.76 -5.07 -17.61
C LYS A 133 -6.33 -5.47 -17.25
N GLY A 134 -5.81 -6.59 -17.78
CA GLY A 134 -4.44 -7.04 -17.62
C GLY A 134 -3.42 -6.30 -18.48
N PHE A 135 -3.88 -5.49 -19.45
CA PHE A 135 -3.02 -4.77 -20.38
C PHE A 135 -1.90 -3.97 -19.70
N GLN A 136 -2.22 -3.23 -18.65
CA GLN A 136 -1.23 -2.46 -17.87
C GLN A 136 -0.12 -3.36 -17.30
N THR A 137 -0.50 -4.50 -16.74
CA THR A 137 0.45 -5.47 -16.18
C THR A 137 1.36 -6.06 -17.27
N ILE A 138 0.80 -6.41 -18.41
CA ILE A 138 1.54 -6.97 -19.56
C ILE A 138 2.54 -5.96 -20.10
N GLN A 139 2.12 -4.71 -20.29
CA GLN A 139 3.02 -3.65 -20.78
C GLN A 139 4.13 -3.37 -19.75
N GLY A 140 3.81 -3.40 -18.45
CA GLY A 140 4.83 -3.30 -17.39
C GLY A 140 5.85 -4.44 -17.43
N LEU A 141 5.42 -5.67 -17.69
CA LEU A 141 6.30 -6.83 -17.85
C LEU A 141 7.17 -6.70 -19.11
N TYR A 142 6.63 -6.18 -20.21
CA TYR A 142 7.41 -5.89 -21.40
C TYR A 142 8.46 -4.82 -21.15
N ALA A 143 8.13 -3.75 -20.41
CA ALA A 143 9.09 -2.74 -20.00
C ALA A 143 10.27 -3.36 -19.24
N ILE A 144 9.98 -4.17 -18.21
CA ILE A 144 10.99 -4.84 -17.40
C ILE A 144 11.85 -5.78 -18.28
N GLY A 145 11.20 -6.61 -19.11
CA GLY A 145 11.90 -7.57 -19.97
C GLY A 145 12.77 -6.92 -21.03
N SER A 146 12.33 -5.77 -21.57
CA SER A 146 13.06 -5.07 -22.63
C SER A 146 14.29 -4.31 -22.15
N GLY A 147 14.38 -4.02 -20.83
CA GLY A 147 15.53 -3.33 -20.24
C GLY A 147 16.79 -4.18 -20.16
N GLY A 148 16.67 -5.52 -20.09
CA GLY A 148 17.83 -6.41 -19.96
C GLY A 148 18.69 -6.10 -18.74
N LEU A 149 20.01 -6.31 -18.85
CA LEU A 149 20.94 -6.08 -17.72
C LEU A 149 21.25 -4.61 -17.49
N PHE A 150 21.47 -3.83 -18.54
CA PHE A 150 21.99 -2.46 -18.45
C PHE A 150 20.98 -1.37 -18.86
N GLY A 151 19.79 -1.78 -19.31
CA GLY A 151 18.77 -0.86 -19.77
C GLY A 151 18.99 -0.32 -21.18
N ARG A 152 18.00 0.44 -21.65
CA ARG A 152 18.04 1.14 -22.94
C ARG A 152 18.67 2.54 -22.85
N GLY A 153 19.04 2.97 -21.66
CA GLY A 153 19.52 4.32 -21.37
C GLY A 153 18.43 5.22 -20.80
N ILE A 154 18.85 6.14 -19.94
CA ILE A 154 17.95 7.09 -19.26
C ILE A 154 17.25 7.95 -20.33
N GLY A 155 15.93 8.09 -20.22
CA GLY A 155 15.12 8.85 -21.17
C GLY A 155 14.68 8.07 -22.41
N ASN A 156 15.17 6.84 -22.65
CA ASN A 156 14.92 6.06 -23.86
C ASN A 156 13.87 4.95 -23.70
N SER A 157 13.06 5.01 -22.64
CA SER A 157 11.93 4.09 -22.50
C SER A 157 10.91 4.33 -23.62
N ILE A 158 10.53 3.27 -24.32
CA ILE A 158 9.46 3.30 -25.33
C ILE A 158 8.11 3.18 -24.63
N GLN A 159 8.05 2.36 -23.58
CA GLN A 159 6.81 2.06 -22.88
C GLN A 159 6.18 3.30 -22.19
N LYS A 160 6.99 4.28 -21.78
CA LYS A 160 6.50 5.55 -21.21
C LYS A 160 5.78 6.45 -22.22
N LEU A 161 5.95 6.23 -23.54
CA LEU A 161 5.36 7.05 -24.59
C LEU A 161 3.88 6.74 -24.84
N GLY A 162 3.16 6.23 -23.85
CA GLY A 162 1.72 5.98 -23.89
C GLY A 162 1.34 4.50 -23.99
N PHE A 163 2.30 3.58 -24.05
CA PHE A 163 2.00 2.14 -24.02
C PHE A 163 1.65 1.65 -22.63
N VAL A 164 2.32 2.15 -21.59
CA VAL A 164 2.01 1.83 -20.18
C VAL A 164 1.12 2.93 -19.61
N PRO A 165 -0.14 2.63 -19.22
CA PRO A 165 -0.97 3.56 -18.47
C PRO A 165 -0.30 3.90 -17.13
N GLU A 166 -0.43 5.16 -16.67
CA GLU A 166 0.12 5.64 -15.39
C GLU A 166 1.63 5.35 -15.21
N ALA A 167 2.40 5.46 -16.31
CA ALA A 167 3.83 5.14 -16.34
C ALA A 167 4.66 5.88 -15.28
N GLN A 168 4.26 7.11 -14.94
CA GLN A 168 4.94 7.97 -13.97
C GLN A 168 4.46 7.78 -12.52
N ASN A 169 3.39 7.03 -12.31
CA ASN A 169 2.79 6.74 -11.00
C ASN A 169 2.99 5.27 -10.63
N ASP A 170 1.98 4.45 -10.89
CA ASP A 170 1.94 3.06 -10.44
C ASP A 170 2.97 2.16 -11.15
N MET A 171 3.43 2.55 -12.33
CA MET A 171 4.33 1.74 -13.17
C MET A 171 5.74 2.32 -13.30
N ILE A 172 6.11 3.30 -12.46
CA ILE A 172 7.42 3.96 -12.55
C ILE A 172 8.58 2.97 -12.40
N PHE A 173 8.45 1.94 -11.57
CA PHE A 173 9.49 0.92 -11.40
C PHE A 173 9.74 0.13 -12.70
N SER A 174 8.70 -0.17 -13.47
CA SER A 174 8.82 -0.84 -14.77
C SER A 174 9.59 0.03 -15.78
N ILE A 175 9.35 1.35 -15.74
CA ILE A 175 10.08 2.31 -16.60
C ILE A 175 11.55 2.40 -16.20
N ILE A 176 11.84 2.43 -14.88
CA ILE A 176 13.22 2.41 -14.38
C ILE A 176 13.94 1.13 -14.83
N CYS A 177 13.27 -0.02 -14.78
CA CYS A 177 13.82 -1.28 -15.28
C CYS A 177 14.08 -1.23 -16.79
N GLU A 178 13.21 -0.60 -17.59
CA GLU A 178 13.44 -0.45 -19.03
C GLU A 178 14.63 0.47 -19.33
N GLU A 179 14.76 1.59 -18.62
CA GLU A 179 15.81 2.59 -18.87
C GLU A 179 17.17 2.20 -18.30
N MET A 180 17.20 1.64 -17.08
CA MET A 180 18.42 1.32 -16.34
C MET A 180 18.72 -0.17 -16.23
N GLY A 181 17.82 -1.02 -16.70
CA GLY A 181 17.95 -2.46 -16.66
C GLY A 181 17.89 -3.05 -15.24
N LEU A 182 18.29 -4.31 -15.13
CA LEU A 182 18.38 -5.02 -13.86
C LEU A 182 19.35 -4.33 -12.88
N THR A 183 20.44 -3.76 -13.38
CA THR A 183 21.42 -3.03 -12.55
C THR A 183 20.78 -1.82 -11.87
N GLY A 184 19.99 -1.03 -12.59
CA GLY A 184 19.26 0.11 -12.00
C GLY A 184 18.22 -0.34 -10.98
N ALA A 185 17.49 -1.42 -11.27
CA ALA A 185 16.52 -2.00 -10.34
C ALA A 185 17.19 -2.44 -9.02
N ILE A 186 18.32 -3.15 -9.10
CA ILE A 186 19.08 -3.59 -7.92
C ILE A 186 19.58 -2.39 -7.12
N ILE A 187 20.18 -1.38 -7.77
CA ILE A 187 20.66 -0.17 -7.10
C ILE A 187 19.52 0.52 -6.35
N LEU A 188 18.35 0.67 -7.00
CA LEU A 188 17.20 1.30 -6.36
C LEU A 188 16.72 0.51 -5.13
N ILE A 189 16.61 -0.82 -5.24
CA ILE A 189 16.22 -1.69 -4.12
C ILE A 189 17.23 -1.58 -2.96
N LEU A 190 18.54 -1.55 -3.27
CA LEU A 190 19.58 -1.39 -2.26
C LEU A 190 19.50 -0.02 -1.55
N ILE A 191 19.20 1.05 -2.28
CA ILE A 191 18.99 2.38 -1.67
C ILE A 191 17.82 2.34 -0.70
N PHE A 192 16.67 1.73 -1.08
CA PHE A 192 15.54 1.56 -0.17
C PHE A 192 15.88 0.67 1.03
N ALA A 193 16.61 -0.42 0.82
CA ALA A 193 17.05 -1.29 1.91
C ALA A 193 17.97 -0.56 2.91
N LEU A 194 18.91 0.24 2.41
CA LEU A 194 19.77 1.08 3.25
C LEU A 194 18.98 2.15 4.01
N LEU A 195 17.99 2.78 3.36
CA LEU A 195 17.10 3.73 4.01
C LEU A 195 16.34 3.07 5.16
N LEU A 196 15.71 1.92 4.90
CA LEU A 196 14.97 1.16 5.92
C LEU A 196 15.90 0.73 7.06
N TRP A 197 17.08 0.21 6.75
CA TRP A 197 18.08 -0.15 7.77
C TRP A 197 18.46 1.06 8.62
N ARG A 198 18.71 2.21 8.00
CA ARG A 198 19.05 3.43 8.73
C ARG A 198 17.92 3.91 9.64
N LEU A 199 16.67 3.84 9.18
CA LEU A 199 15.51 4.17 10.00
C LEU A 199 15.32 3.23 11.20
N CYS A 200 15.70 1.95 11.06
CA CYS A 200 15.62 0.99 12.17
C CYS A 200 16.75 1.20 13.21
N VAL A 201 17.86 1.84 12.83
CA VAL A 201 19.01 2.07 13.73
C VAL A 201 18.89 3.40 14.50
N ILE A 202 18.06 4.33 14.04
CA ILE A 202 17.76 5.59 14.75
C ILE A 202 16.77 5.34 15.87
#